data_e83a57c0bb96cf14193197832215b0ec
#
_entry.id   e83a57c0bb96cf14193197832215b0ec
#
_cell.length_a   1.000
_cell.length_b   1.000
_cell.length_c   1.000
_cell.angle_alpha   90.00
_cell.angle_beta   90.00
_cell.angle_gamma   90.00
#
_symmetry.space_group_name_H-M   'P 1'
#
loop_
_entity.id
_entity.type
_entity.pdbx_description
1 polymer ?
#
loop_
_entity_poly.entity_id
_entity_poly.type
_entity_poly.pdbx_seq_one_letter_code
_entity_poly.pdbx_strand_id
1 'polypeptide(L)'
;MSTKTSRTDRAPLVFVPLRTDEAASLVTTGTLGGPVSAIAITPGLCETFGVEPDSEDAELAALQVAAVWSLIRGDRRLVMVARVDAHGDADPGEEPNGAVLLPGLPLSAVTAFFTGPHPADEADVARKLAHSDIDGAWQNTDVQALAADAPLLWHDVSELPASVKAKEH
;
A
#
# COMPACT_ATOMS: atom_id res chain seq x y z
N MET A 1 -6.72 -28.02 16.66
CA MET A 1 -7.27 -26.91 17.45
C MET A 1 -6.32 -25.74 17.52
N SER A 2 -5.10 -25.99 17.91
CA SER A 2 -4.07 -24.93 18.00
C SER A 2 -3.83 -24.22 16.68
N THR A 3 -3.95 -24.93 15.55
CA THR A 3 -3.77 -24.32 14.23
C THR A 3 -4.84 -23.28 13.93
N LYS A 4 -6.06 -23.50 14.41
CA LYS A 4 -7.13 -22.51 14.23
C LYS A 4 -6.87 -21.24 15.04
N THR A 5 -6.38 -21.41 16.25
CA THR A 5 -6.04 -20.29 17.12
C THR A 5 -4.94 -19.44 16.48
N SER A 6 -3.90 -20.09 15.96
CA SER A 6 -2.81 -19.42 15.28
C SER A 6 -3.28 -18.59 14.09
N ARG A 7 -4.18 -19.17 13.32
CA ARG A 7 -4.73 -18.50 12.14
C ARG A 7 -5.60 -17.31 12.53
N THR A 8 -6.36 -17.44 13.60
CA THR A 8 -7.24 -16.39 14.09
C THR A 8 -6.46 -15.22 14.65
N ASP A 9 -5.30 -15.50 15.25
CA ASP A 9 -4.45 -14.44 15.81
C ASP A 9 -3.76 -13.60 14.75
N ARG A 10 -3.77 -14.05 13.49
CA ARG A 10 -3.17 -13.32 12.40
C ARG A 10 -4.24 -12.64 11.59
N ALA A 11 -4.42 -11.36 11.84
CA ALA A 11 -5.26 -10.55 10.97
C ALA A 11 -4.71 -10.58 9.53
N PRO A 12 -5.58 -10.41 8.54
CA PRO A 12 -5.13 -10.39 7.14
C PRO A 12 -4.08 -9.33 6.87
N LEU A 13 -3.20 -9.62 5.93
CA LEU A 13 -2.19 -8.68 5.48
C LEU A 13 -2.83 -7.68 4.52
N VAL A 14 -2.58 -6.40 4.75
CA VAL A 14 -3.04 -5.34 3.86
C VAL A 14 -1.88 -4.42 3.51
N PHE A 15 -1.97 -3.76 2.37
CA PHE A 15 -0.97 -2.85 1.85
C PHE A 15 -1.62 -1.48 1.72
N VAL A 16 -1.13 -0.51 2.49
CA VAL A 16 -1.78 0.79 2.65
C VAL A 16 -0.96 1.86 1.96
N PRO A 17 -1.46 2.40 0.83
CA PRO A 17 -0.77 3.51 0.16
C PRO A 17 -1.00 4.79 0.96
N LEU A 18 0.08 5.45 1.36
CA LEU A 18 0.00 6.68 2.13
C LEU A 18 0.72 7.81 1.41
N ARG A 19 0.25 9.03 1.65
CA ARG A 19 1.03 10.22 1.34
C ARG A 19 2.05 10.42 2.47
N THR A 20 3.10 11.17 2.19
CA THR A 20 4.13 11.45 3.19
C THR A 20 3.55 12.15 4.42
N ASP A 21 2.60 13.08 4.23
CA ASP A 21 1.96 13.76 5.36
C ASP A 21 1.12 12.81 6.20
N GLU A 22 0.46 11.84 5.57
CA GLU A 22 -0.29 10.82 6.30
C GLU A 22 0.63 9.93 7.13
N ALA A 23 1.77 9.55 6.57
CA ALA A 23 2.76 8.75 7.30
C ALA A 23 3.34 9.52 8.47
N ALA A 24 3.60 10.81 8.30
CA ALA A 24 4.10 11.66 9.39
C ALA A 24 3.05 11.76 10.51
N SER A 25 1.77 11.90 10.13
CA SER A 25 0.69 11.93 11.12
C SER A 25 0.58 10.61 11.87
N LEU A 26 0.72 9.49 11.16
CA LEU A 26 0.69 8.16 11.78
C LEU A 26 1.79 8.01 12.84
N VAL A 27 2.99 8.47 12.52
CA VAL A 27 4.13 8.43 13.46
C VAL A 27 3.87 9.33 14.68
N THR A 28 3.35 10.53 14.43
CA THR A 28 3.15 11.53 15.49
C THR A 28 2.02 11.14 16.44
N THR A 29 0.89 10.67 15.90
CA THR A 29 -0.30 10.40 16.71
C THR A 29 -0.47 8.92 17.06
N GLY A 30 0.21 8.02 16.37
CA GLY A 30 0.10 6.59 16.58
C GLY A 30 -1.05 5.93 15.87
N THR A 31 -1.86 6.69 15.15
CA THR A 31 -3.01 6.13 14.42
C THR A 31 -3.45 7.07 13.32
N LEU A 32 -4.02 6.48 12.26
CA LEU A 32 -4.76 7.23 11.25
C LEU A 32 -6.23 6.90 11.41
N GLY A 33 -7.08 7.94 11.49
CA GLY A 33 -8.52 7.77 11.52
C GLY A 33 -9.05 7.31 10.17
N GLY A 34 -10.08 6.50 10.19
CA GLY A 34 -10.66 5.96 8.98
C GLY A 34 -11.76 6.82 8.39
N PRO A 35 -12.23 6.43 7.21
CA PRO A 35 -11.79 5.23 6.50
C PRO A 35 -10.42 5.42 5.84
N VAL A 36 -9.62 4.37 5.82
CA VAL A 36 -8.31 4.38 5.20
C VAL A 36 -8.33 3.39 4.04
N SER A 37 -7.96 3.86 2.85
CA SER A 37 -7.90 3.00 1.67
C SER A 37 -6.71 2.06 1.74
N ALA A 38 -6.93 0.81 1.39
CA ALA A 38 -5.88 -0.21 1.41
C ALA A 38 -6.11 -1.22 0.29
N ILE A 39 -5.08 -1.99 -0.02
CA ILE A 39 -5.18 -3.11 -0.94
C ILE A 39 -5.05 -4.40 -0.13
N ALA A 40 -6.01 -5.30 -0.31
CA ALA A 40 -6.00 -6.60 0.32
C ALA A 40 -5.99 -7.69 -0.73
N ILE A 41 -5.62 -8.90 -0.33
CA ILE A 41 -5.65 -10.04 -1.23
C ILE A 41 -7.07 -10.57 -1.24
N THR A 42 -7.91 -9.98 -2.10
CA THR A 42 -9.30 -10.32 -2.25
C THR A 42 -9.49 -11.29 -3.42
N PRO A 43 -10.64 -11.96 -3.51
CA PRO A 43 -10.93 -12.75 -4.71
C PRO A 43 -10.85 -11.92 -6.00
N GLY A 44 -11.28 -10.66 -5.95
CA GLY A 44 -11.19 -9.77 -7.11
C GLY A 44 -9.76 -9.53 -7.56
N LEU A 45 -8.86 -9.26 -6.63
CA LEU A 45 -7.45 -9.08 -6.96
C LEU A 45 -6.86 -10.37 -7.55
N CYS A 46 -7.14 -11.50 -6.93
CA CYS A 46 -6.62 -12.79 -7.40
C CYS A 46 -7.10 -13.12 -8.81
N GLU A 47 -8.35 -12.83 -9.10
CA GLU A 47 -8.91 -13.05 -10.44
C GLU A 47 -8.27 -12.11 -11.46
N THR A 48 -8.13 -10.84 -11.09
CA THR A 48 -7.56 -9.82 -11.99
C THR A 48 -6.13 -10.18 -12.40
N PHE A 49 -5.33 -10.64 -11.46
CA PHE A 49 -3.91 -10.92 -11.70
C PHE A 49 -3.60 -12.39 -11.94
N GLY A 50 -4.60 -13.27 -11.86
CA GLY A 50 -4.40 -14.69 -12.10
C GLY A 50 -3.48 -15.35 -11.08
N VAL A 51 -3.64 -14.99 -9.80
CA VAL A 51 -2.77 -15.48 -8.73
C VAL A 51 -3.58 -16.23 -7.68
N GLU A 52 -2.90 -17.13 -6.98
CA GLU A 52 -3.52 -17.88 -5.88
C GLU A 52 -3.54 -17.04 -4.61
N PRO A 53 -4.62 -17.11 -3.80
CA PRO A 53 -4.76 -16.23 -2.63
C PRO A 53 -3.66 -16.34 -1.58
N ASP A 54 -3.07 -17.51 -1.41
CA ASP A 54 -2.07 -17.72 -0.36
C ASP A 54 -0.64 -17.69 -0.90
N SER A 55 -0.43 -17.12 -2.07
CA SER A 55 0.87 -17.12 -2.75
C SER A 55 1.65 -15.83 -2.54
N GLU A 56 2.95 -15.94 -2.71
CA GLU A 56 3.82 -14.76 -2.75
C GLU A 56 3.47 -13.86 -3.93
N ASP A 57 3.01 -14.46 -5.03
CA ASP A 57 2.60 -13.70 -6.21
C ASP A 57 1.40 -12.80 -5.90
N ALA A 58 0.46 -13.27 -5.06
CA ALA A 58 -0.67 -12.46 -4.63
C ALA A 58 -0.20 -11.28 -3.78
N GLU A 59 0.73 -11.51 -2.86
CA GLU A 59 1.29 -10.44 -2.03
C GLU A 59 2.03 -9.41 -2.88
N LEU A 60 2.81 -9.88 -3.85
CA LEU A 60 3.53 -8.99 -4.75
C LEU A 60 2.55 -8.16 -5.59
N ALA A 61 1.50 -8.78 -6.11
CA ALA A 61 0.48 -8.07 -6.89
C ALA A 61 -0.16 -6.97 -6.03
N ALA A 62 -0.56 -7.29 -4.82
CA ALA A 62 -1.17 -6.32 -3.90
C ALA A 62 -0.22 -5.17 -3.59
N LEU A 63 1.05 -5.47 -3.35
CA LEU A 63 2.06 -4.45 -3.10
C LEU A 63 2.22 -3.51 -4.29
N GLN A 64 2.31 -4.07 -5.50
CA GLN A 64 2.48 -3.26 -6.70
C GLN A 64 1.27 -2.36 -6.97
N VAL A 65 0.06 -2.87 -6.75
CA VAL A 65 -1.15 -2.07 -6.88
C VAL A 65 -1.14 -0.91 -5.87
N ALA A 66 -0.79 -1.20 -4.62
CA ALA A 66 -0.72 -0.17 -3.59
C ALA A 66 0.33 0.89 -3.93
N ALA A 67 1.47 0.47 -4.47
CA ALA A 67 2.54 1.39 -4.88
C ALA A 67 2.06 2.35 -5.99
N VAL A 68 1.37 1.82 -6.98
CA VAL A 68 0.79 2.65 -8.05
C VAL A 68 -0.24 3.62 -7.47
N TRP A 69 -1.09 3.14 -6.57
CA TRP A 69 -2.11 3.98 -5.98
C TRP A 69 -1.50 5.10 -5.12
N SER A 70 -0.38 4.83 -4.46
CA SER A 70 0.30 5.87 -3.68
C SER A 70 0.86 6.99 -4.58
N LEU A 71 1.29 6.65 -5.79
CA LEU A 71 1.69 7.66 -6.78
C LEU A 71 0.50 8.53 -7.21
N ILE A 72 -0.67 7.91 -7.40
CA ILE A 72 -1.87 8.65 -7.79
C ILE A 72 -2.31 9.62 -6.69
N ARG A 73 -2.24 9.17 -5.44
CA ARG A 73 -2.72 9.94 -4.29
C ARG A 73 -1.72 10.95 -3.75
N GLY A 74 -0.43 10.69 -3.97
CA GLY A 74 0.62 11.48 -3.35
C GLY A 74 1.71 11.87 -4.34
N ASP A 75 2.95 11.79 -3.87
CA ASP A 75 4.11 12.21 -4.66
C ASP A 75 5.20 11.14 -4.76
N ARG A 76 4.96 9.97 -4.19
CA ARG A 76 5.94 8.88 -4.21
C ARG A 76 5.27 7.56 -3.89
N ARG A 77 5.96 6.47 -4.19
CA ARG A 77 5.52 5.15 -3.74
C ARG A 77 5.86 5.01 -2.26
N LEU A 78 4.85 4.95 -1.44
CA LEU A 78 4.99 4.77 0.01
C LEU A 78 3.84 3.86 0.46
N VAL A 79 4.20 2.64 0.85
CA VAL A 79 3.21 1.60 1.16
C VAL A 79 3.52 1.01 2.53
N MET A 80 2.55 1.10 3.43
CA MET A 80 2.63 0.43 4.73
C MET A 80 2.15 -1.00 4.59
N VAL A 81 2.83 -1.94 5.24
CA VAL A 81 2.39 -3.32 5.35
C VAL A 81 1.85 -3.52 6.76
N ALA A 82 0.59 -3.90 6.85
CA ALA A 82 -0.09 -4.00 8.14
C ALA A 82 -0.95 -5.26 8.22
N ARG A 83 -1.22 -5.69 9.43
CA ARG A 83 -2.15 -6.79 9.68
C ARG A 83 -3.35 -6.24 10.43
N VAL A 84 -4.44 -6.04 9.71
CA VAL A 84 -5.70 -5.52 10.26
C VAL A 84 -6.87 -6.24 9.61
N ASP A 85 -7.95 -6.33 10.34
CA ASP A 85 -9.20 -6.81 9.76
C ASP A 85 -9.77 -5.74 8.84
N ALA A 86 -9.90 -6.09 7.57
CA ALA A 86 -10.51 -5.21 6.58
C ALA A 86 -12.01 -5.50 6.54
N HIS A 87 -12.73 -4.99 7.53
CA HIS A 87 -14.17 -5.18 7.59
C HIS A 87 -14.95 -4.11 6.84
N GLY A 88 -14.24 -3.18 6.24
CA GLY A 88 -14.89 -2.14 5.48
C GLY A 88 -15.39 -2.65 4.14
N ASP A 89 -16.24 -1.87 3.53
CA ASP A 89 -16.71 -2.15 2.18
C ASP A 89 -15.55 -2.04 1.20
N ALA A 90 -15.71 -2.72 0.07
CA ALA A 90 -14.76 -2.53 -1.04
C ALA A 90 -14.82 -1.08 -1.50
N ASP A 91 -13.67 -0.54 -1.90
CA ASP A 91 -13.62 0.81 -2.43
C ASP A 91 -14.25 0.81 -3.83
N PRO A 92 -15.34 1.55 -4.04
CA PRO A 92 -16.05 1.51 -5.31
C PRO A 92 -15.13 1.86 -6.49
N GLY A 93 -15.23 1.07 -7.54
CA GLY A 93 -14.45 1.28 -8.75
C GLY A 93 -13.12 0.57 -8.77
N GLU A 94 -12.55 0.24 -7.63
CA GLU A 94 -11.24 -0.40 -7.56
C GLU A 94 -11.30 -1.80 -6.94
N GLU A 95 -12.48 -2.37 -6.83
CA GLU A 95 -12.67 -3.71 -6.29
C GLU A 95 -11.86 -4.78 -7.02
N PRO A 96 -11.76 -4.74 -8.37
CA PRO A 96 -10.95 -5.74 -9.08
C PRO A 96 -9.46 -5.67 -8.76
N ASN A 97 -9.01 -4.56 -8.19
CA ASN A 97 -7.62 -4.36 -7.80
C ASN A 97 -7.38 -4.62 -6.31
N GLY A 98 -8.38 -5.11 -5.61
CA GLY A 98 -8.24 -5.47 -4.21
C GLY A 98 -8.46 -4.32 -3.23
N ALA A 99 -9.02 -3.19 -3.68
CA ALA A 99 -9.20 -2.03 -2.82
C ALA A 99 -10.29 -2.27 -1.78
N VAL A 100 -9.95 -1.95 -0.54
CA VAL A 100 -10.85 -2.05 0.61
C VAL A 100 -10.71 -0.80 1.47
N LEU A 101 -11.68 -0.58 2.34
CA LEU A 101 -11.64 0.53 3.29
C LEU A 101 -11.44 -0.02 4.71
N LEU A 102 -10.43 0.48 5.39
CA LEU A 102 -10.17 0.12 6.78
C LEU A 102 -10.85 1.14 7.70
N PRO A 103 -11.35 0.69 8.87
CA PRO A 103 -11.93 1.65 9.83
C PRO A 103 -10.90 2.61 10.41
N GLY A 104 -9.63 2.26 10.33
CA GLY A 104 -8.51 3.07 10.77
C GLY A 104 -7.24 2.26 10.66
N LEU A 105 -6.10 2.91 10.90
CA LEU A 105 -4.80 2.23 10.86
C LEU A 105 -3.98 2.62 12.09
N PRO A 106 -3.86 1.72 13.08
CA PRO A 106 -2.96 1.97 14.20
C PRO A 106 -1.52 1.65 13.79
N LEU A 107 -0.57 2.46 14.24
CA LEU A 107 0.84 2.23 13.96
C LEU A 107 1.29 0.84 14.47
N SER A 108 0.71 0.39 15.57
CA SER A 108 1.04 -0.92 16.14
C SER A 108 0.70 -2.09 15.21
N ALA A 109 -0.16 -1.89 14.24
CA ALA A 109 -0.50 -2.92 13.26
C ALA A 109 0.49 -2.95 12.08
N VAL A 110 1.28 -1.91 11.91
CA VAL A 110 2.25 -1.81 10.81
C VAL A 110 3.51 -2.59 11.16
N THR A 111 3.92 -3.47 10.27
CA THR A 111 5.11 -4.31 10.47
C THR A 111 6.30 -3.84 9.65
N ALA A 112 6.04 -3.25 8.50
CA ALA A 112 7.08 -2.83 7.55
C ALA A 112 6.51 -1.78 6.61
N PHE A 113 7.38 -1.18 5.80
CA PHE A 113 6.93 -0.30 4.73
C PHE A 113 7.88 -0.38 3.55
N PHE A 114 7.39 0.06 2.40
CA PHE A 114 8.16 0.07 1.16
C PHE A 114 8.23 1.47 0.60
N THR A 115 9.38 1.82 0.01
CA THR A 115 9.59 3.10 -0.68
C THR A 115 10.33 2.84 -1.99
N GLY A 116 10.22 3.79 -2.92
CA GLY A 116 11.04 3.78 -4.11
C GLY A 116 12.40 4.44 -3.83
N PRO A 117 13.44 4.07 -4.58
CA PRO A 117 14.79 4.58 -4.34
C PRO A 117 15.06 6.01 -4.83
N HIS A 118 14.20 6.55 -5.72
CA HIS A 118 14.44 7.84 -6.36
C HIS A 118 13.23 8.77 -6.21
N PRO A 119 13.08 9.44 -5.04
CA PRO A 119 11.86 10.24 -4.76
C PRO A 119 11.59 11.35 -5.78
N ALA A 120 12.63 12.00 -6.32
CA ALA A 120 12.43 13.08 -7.28
C ALA A 120 11.79 12.58 -8.58
N ASP A 121 12.25 11.43 -9.07
CA ASP A 121 11.68 10.83 -10.28
C ASP A 121 10.23 10.41 -10.04
N GLU A 122 9.94 9.92 -8.86
CA GLU A 122 8.59 9.50 -8.51
C GLU A 122 7.64 10.69 -8.43
N ALA A 123 8.11 11.81 -7.90
CA ALA A 123 7.29 13.02 -7.84
C ALA A 123 6.92 13.49 -9.25
N ASP A 124 7.85 13.40 -10.20
CA ASP A 124 7.57 13.75 -11.59
C ASP A 124 6.49 12.86 -12.20
N VAL A 125 6.60 11.56 -11.97
CA VAL A 125 5.59 10.60 -12.46
C VAL A 125 4.25 10.86 -11.80
N ALA A 126 4.25 11.09 -10.49
CA ALA A 126 3.02 11.32 -9.72
C ALA A 126 2.23 12.51 -10.25
N ARG A 127 2.90 13.59 -10.63
CA ARG A 127 2.23 14.77 -11.18
C ARG A 127 1.45 14.45 -12.47
N LYS A 128 1.96 13.52 -13.26
CA LYS A 128 1.29 13.09 -14.50
C LYS A 128 0.08 12.21 -14.24
N LEU A 129 -0.03 11.65 -13.04
CA LEU A 129 -1.09 10.70 -12.69
C LEU A 129 -2.22 11.32 -11.86
N ALA A 130 -2.23 12.63 -11.68
CA ALA A 130 -3.11 13.31 -10.71
C ALA A 130 -4.59 12.95 -10.82
N HIS A 131 -5.06 12.58 -12.00
CA HIS A 131 -6.47 12.24 -12.20
C HIS A 131 -6.68 10.85 -12.77
N SER A 132 -5.65 10.01 -12.70
CA SER A 132 -5.73 8.64 -13.20
C SER A 132 -6.39 7.72 -12.17
N ASP A 133 -7.05 6.66 -12.66
CA ASP A 133 -7.40 5.53 -11.82
C ASP A 133 -6.23 4.52 -11.81
N ILE A 134 -6.36 3.46 -11.05
CA ILE A 134 -5.29 2.46 -10.93
C ILE A 134 -5.00 1.82 -12.28
N ASP A 135 -6.04 1.45 -13.03
CA ASP A 135 -5.86 0.79 -14.33
C ASP A 135 -5.14 1.70 -15.33
N GLY A 136 -5.52 2.96 -15.38
CA GLY A 136 -4.85 3.93 -16.27
C GLY A 136 -3.39 4.16 -15.89
N ALA A 137 -3.13 4.29 -14.61
CA ALA A 137 -1.77 4.47 -14.12
C ALA A 137 -0.93 3.23 -14.37
N TRP A 138 -1.50 2.04 -14.20
CA TRP A 138 -0.81 0.78 -14.43
C TRP A 138 -0.28 0.67 -15.85
N GLN A 139 -1.00 1.22 -16.82
CA GLN A 139 -0.61 1.19 -18.23
C GLN A 139 0.33 2.33 -18.63
N ASN A 140 0.57 3.27 -17.76
CA ASN A 140 1.47 4.40 -18.03
C ASN A 140 2.91 3.91 -18.15
N THR A 141 3.60 4.33 -19.22
CA THR A 141 4.97 3.86 -19.49
C THR A 141 5.97 4.28 -18.44
N ASP A 142 5.79 5.48 -17.84
CA ASP A 142 6.67 5.95 -16.78
C ASP A 142 6.49 5.12 -15.49
N VAL A 143 5.25 4.71 -15.19
CA VAL A 143 4.96 3.82 -14.06
C VAL A 143 5.62 2.47 -14.28
N GLN A 144 5.51 1.94 -15.48
CA GLN A 144 6.12 0.65 -15.81
C GLN A 144 7.64 0.72 -15.72
N ALA A 145 8.22 1.85 -16.13
CA ALA A 145 9.67 2.07 -16.01
C ALA A 145 10.10 2.10 -14.53
N LEU A 146 9.33 2.75 -13.67
CA LEU A 146 9.63 2.73 -12.23
C LEU A 146 9.61 1.30 -11.68
N ALA A 147 8.59 0.53 -12.04
CA ALA A 147 8.46 -0.84 -11.57
C ALA A 147 9.64 -1.71 -12.02
N ALA A 148 10.13 -1.50 -13.24
CA ALA A 148 11.22 -2.29 -13.81
C ALA A 148 12.59 -1.84 -13.34
N ASP A 149 12.82 -0.52 -13.27
CA ASP A 149 14.16 0.05 -13.08
C ASP A 149 14.43 0.53 -11.67
N ALA A 150 13.38 0.72 -10.86
CA ALA A 150 13.51 1.26 -9.50
C ALA A 150 12.67 0.42 -8.54
N PRO A 151 13.11 -0.82 -8.25
CA PRO A 151 12.34 -1.71 -7.39
C PRO A 151 12.13 -1.13 -6.00
N LEU A 152 11.01 -1.48 -5.39
CA LEU A 152 10.66 -1.04 -4.05
C LEU A 152 11.65 -1.59 -3.02
N LEU A 153 12.00 -0.74 -2.06
CA LEU A 153 12.91 -1.08 -0.97
C LEU A 153 12.11 -1.36 0.29
N TRP A 154 12.38 -2.48 0.94
CA TRP A 154 11.76 -2.88 2.19
C TRP A 154 12.43 -2.16 3.37
N HIS A 155 11.61 -1.71 4.31
CA HIS A 155 12.10 -1.11 5.56
C HIS A 155 11.33 -1.68 6.74
N ASP A 156 12.00 -1.89 7.86
CA ASP A 156 11.33 -2.22 9.10
C ASP A 156 10.54 -1.01 9.60
N VAL A 157 9.43 -1.25 10.30
CA VAL A 157 8.58 -0.16 10.79
C VAL A 157 9.35 0.80 11.70
N SER A 158 10.37 0.33 12.40
CA SER A 158 11.20 1.17 13.27
C SER A 158 11.93 2.27 12.52
N GLU A 159 12.09 2.15 11.21
CA GLU A 159 12.74 3.15 10.38
C GLU A 159 11.80 4.26 9.92
N LEU A 160 10.50 4.11 10.16
CA LEU A 160 9.51 5.05 9.64
C LEU A 160 9.68 6.48 10.16
N PRO A 161 9.93 6.71 11.48
CA PRO A 161 10.12 8.09 11.97
C PRO A 161 11.24 8.83 11.27
N ALA A 162 12.38 8.16 11.04
CA ALA A 162 13.51 8.78 10.35
C ALA A 162 13.19 9.05 8.88
N SER A 163 12.46 8.15 8.25
CA SER A 163 12.09 8.28 6.83
C SER A 163 11.22 9.51 6.58
N VAL A 164 10.21 9.74 7.43
CA VAL A 164 9.32 10.90 7.26
C VAL A 164 9.99 12.20 7.65
N LYS A 165 10.88 12.18 8.64
CA LYS A 165 11.64 13.37 9.02
C LYS A 165 12.62 13.81 7.93
N ALA A 166 13.29 12.85 7.30
CA ALA A 166 14.21 13.15 6.21
C ALA A 166 13.48 13.85 5.05
N LYS A 167 12.21 13.51 4.84
CA LYS A 167 11.41 14.11 3.78
C LYS A 167 11.05 15.58 4.06
N GLU A 168 10.98 15.97 5.33
CA GLU A 168 10.61 17.34 5.69
C GLU A 168 11.74 18.35 5.46
N HIS A 169 12.94 17.87 5.26
CA HIS A 169 14.10 18.70 4.97
C HIS A 169 14.37 18.70 3.47
#